data_f157aed9a3849a4cab78fd581bfecf4a
#
_entry.id   f157aed9a3849a4cab78fd581bfecf4a
#
_cell.length_a   1.000
_cell.length_b   1.000
_cell.length_c   1.000
_cell.angle_alpha   90.00
_cell.angle_beta   90.00
_cell.angle_gamma   90.00
#
_symmetry.space_group_name_H-M   'P 1'
#
loop_
_entity.id
_entity.type
_entity.pdbx_description
1 polymer ?
#
loop_
_entity_poly.entity_id
_entity_poly.type
_entity_poly.pdbx_seq_one_letter_code
_entity_poly.pdbx_strand_id
1 'polypeptide(L)'
;FRSQYERTVGDFEAPDGSIVWGATNLAAEGLGDVIKAHFRSRIIRVRMRKPYQPEWANEFAIPNNLHPAIIAATALHPEWFDSFLDYEKGGKHEGKDMTKENPDIFNPRITQDGYISPRTLHAASDVLHGSAAFDRDTLLAALCGAVGVSGAAKIMAVMRLYNDIPAPEQVFANPDTTPLSVNANAQALQVFQLFKRATTRDDAASVVRYVRRMRTEMQSIFRHSVEQSNLKTLYGTLADFQVMLQDNRLFI
;
A
#
# COMPACT_ATOMS: atom_id res chain seq x y z
N PHE A 1 -7.08 23.32 26.74
CA PHE A 1 -6.65 22.16 27.57
C PHE A 1 -7.22 22.16 28.99
N ARG A 2 -7.53 23.26 29.63
CA ARG A 2 -8.44 23.28 30.78
C ARG A 2 -9.78 22.64 30.44
N SER A 3 -10.24 22.88 29.21
CA SER A 3 -11.49 22.38 28.67
C SER A 3 -11.63 20.84 28.66
N GLN A 4 -10.53 20.07 28.55
CA GLN A 4 -10.64 18.60 28.56
C GLN A 4 -10.95 18.03 29.94
N TYR A 5 -10.53 18.69 31.02
CA TYR A 5 -10.82 18.27 32.40
C TYR A 5 -12.14 18.86 32.91
N GLU A 6 -12.44 20.10 32.53
CA GLU A 6 -13.66 20.80 32.90
C GLU A 6 -14.77 20.53 31.88
N ARG A 7 -14.46 19.80 30.80
CA ARG A 7 -15.35 19.50 29.66
C ARG A 7 -16.01 20.72 29.03
N THR A 8 -15.39 21.89 29.21
CA THR A 8 -15.90 23.17 28.70
C THR A 8 -14.92 23.81 27.72
N VAL A 9 -15.44 24.42 26.65
CA VAL A 9 -14.72 25.29 25.73
C VAL A 9 -15.48 26.61 25.63
N GLY A 10 -15.04 27.63 26.34
CA GLY A 10 -15.83 28.81 26.54
C GLY A 10 -17.14 28.46 27.23
N ASP A 11 -18.26 28.85 26.62
CA ASP A 11 -19.61 28.55 27.14
C ASP A 11 -20.15 27.17 26.71
N PHE A 12 -19.35 26.37 26.01
CA PHE A 12 -19.72 25.06 25.52
C PHE A 12 -19.34 23.97 26.53
N GLU A 13 -20.32 23.22 27.01
CA GLU A 13 -20.10 22.04 27.86
C GLU A 13 -20.26 20.77 27.03
N ALA A 14 -19.24 19.88 27.10
CA ALA A 14 -19.31 18.60 26.40
C ALA A 14 -20.28 17.65 27.15
N PRO A 15 -21.16 16.92 26.43
CA PRO A 15 -22.07 15.95 27.06
C PRO A 15 -21.32 14.90 27.91
N ASP A 16 -22.02 14.33 28.89
CA ASP A 16 -21.50 13.23 29.69
C ASP A 16 -21.08 12.06 28.81
N GLY A 17 -19.91 11.46 29.12
CA GLY A 17 -19.34 10.36 28.34
C GLY A 17 -18.56 10.80 27.09
N SER A 18 -18.46 12.11 26.80
CA SER A 18 -17.60 12.59 25.71
C SER A 18 -16.14 12.28 25.92
N ILE A 19 -15.49 11.76 24.88
CA ILE A 19 -14.04 11.50 24.84
C ILE A 19 -13.44 12.44 23.81
N VAL A 20 -12.43 13.22 24.22
CA VAL A 20 -11.71 14.15 23.34
C VAL A 20 -10.41 13.49 22.86
N TRP A 21 -10.28 13.39 21.53
CA TRP A 21 -9.08 12.88 20.89
C TRP A 21 -8.34 14.01 20.21
N GLY A 22 -7.01 13.96 20.29
CA GLY A 22 -6.14 14.87 19.56
C GLY A 22 -5.08 14.07 18.82
N ALA A 23 -4.74 14.48 17.59
CA ALA A 23 -3.63 13.96 16.84
C ALA A 23 -2.54 15.02 16.68
N THR A 24 -1.29 14.66 16.87
CA THR A 24 -0.14 15.52 16.68
C THR A 24 1.02 14.75 16.09
N ASN A 25 1.89 15.42 15.35
CA ASN A 25 3.13 14.84 14.85
C ASN A 25 4.15 14.74 15.99
N LEU A 26 5.13 13.84 15.81
CA LEU A 26 6.24 13.73 16.76
C LEU A 26 7.17 14.93 16.63
N ALA A 27 7.61 15.49 17.75
CA ALA A 27 8.59 16.61 17.76
C ALA A 27 9.89 16.25 17.04
N ALA A 28 10.30 14.98 17.07
CA ALA A 28 11.45 14.46 16.33
C ALA A 28 11.33 14.55 14.80
N GLU A 29 10.10 14.67 14.29
CA GLU A 29 9.84 14.86 12.85
C GLU A 29 9.82 16.35 12.46
N GLY A 30 10.18 17.25 13.38
CA GLY A 30 10.24 18.70 13.14
C GLY A 30 8.90 19.40 12.98
N LEU A 31 7.80 18.65 13.06
CA LEU A 31 6.44 19.11 12.75
C LEU A 31 5.50 19.18 13.97
N GLY A 32 5.95 18.70 15.13
CA GLY A 32 5.09 18.57 16.30
C GLY A 32 5.50 19.49 17.45
N ASP A 33 4.52 20.08 18.12
CA ASP A 33 4.74 20.77 19.37
C ASP A 33 5.12 19.79 20.49
N VAL A 34 6.09 20.20 21.31
CA VAL A 34 6.44 19.43 22.50
C VAL A 34 5.31 19.56 23.52
N ILE A 35 4.67 18.43 23.84
CA ILE A 35 3.66 18.39 24.91
C ILE A 35 4.33 18.79 26.22
N LYS A 36 3.90 19.94 26.76
CA LYS A 36 4.44 20.51 28.00
C LYS A 36 4.29 19.51 29.16
N ALA A 37 5.26 19.52 30.08
CA ALA A 37 5.36 18.53 31.15
C ALA A 37 4.07 18.35 31.98
N HIS A 38 3.39 19.47 32.29
CA HIS A 38 2.16 19.45 33.08
C HIS A 38 0.94 18.82 32.40
N PHE A 39 0.99 18.64 31.06
CA PHE A 39 -0.05 17.90 30.32
C PHE A 39 0.19 16.40 30.27
N ARG A 40 1.46 15.96 30.38
CA ARG A 40 1.81 14.56 30.20
C ARG A 40 1.13 13.64 31.22
N SER A 41 0.84 14.13 32.42
CA SER A 41 0.13 13.38 33.47
C SER A 41 -1.39 13.36 33.29
N ARG A 42 -1.94 14.15 32.36
CA ARG A 42 -3.39 14.37 32.18
C ARG A 42 -3.94 13.77 30.90
N ILE A 43 -3.09 13.15 30.06
CA ILE A 43 -3.48 12.58 28.79
C ILE A 43 -2.95 11.14 28.66
N ILE A 44 -3.72 10.31 28.01
CA ILE A 44 -3.26 9.00 27.55
C ILE A 44 -2.64 9.22 26.17
N ARG A 45 -1.34 8.97 26.05
CA ARG A 45 -0.61 9.14 24.78
C ARG A 45 -0.39 7.79 24.11
N VAL A 46 -0.95 7.62 22.95
CA VAL A 46 -0.72 6.45 22.10
C VAL A 46 0.22 6.86 20.97
N ARG A 47 1.33 6.14 20.82
CA ARG A 47 2.22 6.30 19.67
C ARG A 47 1.77 5.36 18.57
N MET A 48 1.43 5.92 17.42
CA MET A 48 1.11 5.15 16.23
C MET A 48 2.37 5.00 15.35
N ARG A 49 2.53 3.85 14.74
CA ARG A 49 3.52 3.61 13.67
C ARG A 49 2.85 3.72 12.31
N LYS A 50 3.63 3.88 11.26
CA LYS A 50 3.13 3.63 9.90
C LYS A 50 2.74 2.15 9.76
N PRO A 51 1.72 1.82 8.96
CA PRO A 51 1.43 0.43 8.62
C PRO A 51 2.60 -0.16 7.83
N TYR A 52 2.79 -1.47 7.88
CA TYR A 52 3.60 -2.16 6.89
C TYR A 52 2.84 -2.26 5.56
N GLN A 53 3.58 -2.44 4.45
CA GLN A 53 2.98 -2.50 3.12
C GLN A 53 1.83 -3.53 3.02
N PRO A 54 1.95 -4.79 3.47
CA PRO A 54 0.85 -5.76 3.40
C PRO A 54 -0.37 -5.38 4.26
N GLU A 55 -0.16 -4.79 5.44
CA GLU A 55 -1.25 -4.28 6.29
C GLU A 55 -2.01 -3.17 5.57
N TRP A 56 -1.28 -2.20 5.03
CA TRP A 56 -1.90 -1.09 4.29
C TRP A 56 -2.65 -1.59 3.06
N ALA A 57 -2.08 -2.53 2.30
CA ALA A 57 -2.71 -3.08 1.10
C ALA A 57 -4.01 -3.81 1.45
N ASN A 58 -3.99 -4.70 2.44
CA ASN A 58 -5.12 -5.58 2.75
C ASN A 58 -6.21 -4.89 3.59
N GLU A 59 -5.81 -4.05 4.55
CA GLU A 59 -6.75 -3.45 5.51
C GLU A 59 -7.28 -2.09 5.03
N PHE A 60 -6.57 -1.41 4.14
CA PHE A 60 -6.96 -0.09 3.66
C PHE A 60 -7.09 -0.01 2.14
N ALA A 61 -6.05 -0.30 1.36
CA ALA A 61 -6.02 0.01 -0.06
C ALA A 61 -7.06 -0.81 -0.86
N ILE A 62 -7.12 -2.11 -0.62
CA ILE A 62 -8.07 -3.02 -1.28
C ILE A 62 -9.52 -2.69 -0.88
N PRO A 63 -9.86 -2.60 0.41
CA PRO A 63 -11.22 -2.27 0.83
C PRO A 63 -11.72 -0.90 0.34
N ASN A 64 -10.83 0.08 0.22
CA ASN A 64 -11.15 1.42 -0.27
C ASN A 64 -11.00 1.56 -1.80
N ASN A 65 -10.88 0.46 -2.52
CA ASN A 65 -10.81 0.41 -3.98
C ASN A 65 -9.71 1.31 -4.58
N LEU A 66 -8.54 1.38 -3.97
CA LEU A 66 -7.41 2.12 -4.54
C LEU A 66 -7.00 1.50 -5.89
N HIS A 67 -6.45 2.34 -6.76
CA HIS A 67 -6.07 1.92 -8.11
C HIS A 67 -5.04 0.77 -8.06
N PRO A 68 -5.26 -0.33 -8.82
CA PRO A 68 -4.40 -1.53 -8.75
C PRO A 68 -2.92 -1.25 -9.01
N ALA A 69 -2.60 -0.28 -9.87
CA ALA A 69 -1.21 0.11 -10.14
C ALA A 69 -0.53 0.74 -8.90
N ILE A 70 -1.27 1.44 -8.04
CA ILE A 70 -0.73 1.95 -6.76
C ILE A 70 -0.42 0.79 -5.83
N ILE A 71 -1.35 -0.16 -5.69
CA ILE A 71 -1.16 -1.34 -4.83
C ILE A 71 0.06 -2.14 -5.30
N ALA A 72 0.18 -2.35 -6.61
CA ALA A 72 1.32 -3.06 -7.18
C ALA A 72 2.64 -2.28 -7.02
N ALA A 73 2.62 -0.96 -7.20
CA ALA A 73 3.81 -0.12 -6.98
C ALA A 73 4.29 -0.23 -5.53
N THR A 74 3.37 -0.23 -4.55
CA THR A 74 3.76 -0.40 -3.14
C THR A 74 4.30 -1.80 -2.83
N ALA A 75 3.83 -2.84 -3.51
CA ALA A 75 4.37 -4.19 -3.36
C ALA A 75 5.79 -4.32 -3.93
N LEU A 76 6.10 -3.59 -5.01
CA LEU A 76 7.44 -3.50 -5.59
C LEU A 76 8.38 -2.60 -4.78
N HIS A 77 7.82 -1.66 -4.01
CA HIS A 77 8.54 -0.65 -3.23
C HIS A 77 8.06 -0.63 -1.77
N PRO A 78 8.23 -1.73 -1.00
CA PRO A 78 7.79 -1.80 0.40
C PRO A 78 8.51 -0.77 1.28
N GLU A 79 9.69 -0.31 0.88
CA GLU A 79 10.46 0.75 1.53
C GLU A 79 9.75 2.12 1.58
N TRP A 80 8.67 2.31 0.84
CA TRP A 80 7.83 3.50 0.92
C TRP A 80 7.08 3.64 2.25
N PHE A 81 6.95 2.54 2.97
CA PHE A 81 6.35 2.51 4.31
C PHE A 81 7.37 2.68 5.44
N ASP A 82 8.65 2.79 5.12
CA ASP A 82 9.68 3.09 6.11
C ASP A 82 9.50 4.51 6.67
N SER A 83 9.96 4.74 7.90
CA SER A 83 9.95 6.04 8.55
C SER A 83 11.35 6.64 8.55
N PHE A 84 11.44 7.95 8.41
CA PHE A 84 12.69 8.68 8.63
C PHE A 84 13.34 8.33 9.98
N LEU A 85 12.52 8.15 11.03
CA LEU A 85 13.02 7.80 12.36
C LEU A 85 13.63 6.39 12.45
N ASP A 86 13.25 5.48 11.56
CA ASP A 86 13.80 4.12 11.54
C ASP A 86 15.24 4.12 11.06
N TYR A 87 15.58 5.04 10.18
CA TYR A 87 16.96 5.25 9.69
C TYR A 87 17.82 5.99 10.72
N GLU A 88 17.27 7.00 11.42
CA GLU A 88 18.04 7.75 12.43
C GLU A 88 18.43 6.92 13.67
N LYS A 89 17.64 5.93 14.04
CA LYS A 89 17.81 5.14 15.27
C LYS A 89 18.63 3.88 15.12
N GLY A 90 19.34 3.72 14.03
CA GLY A 90 20.11 2.51 13.79
C GLY A 90 19.22 1.28 13.48
N GLY A 91 18.09 1.51 12.83
CA GLY A 91 17.21 0.45 12.32
C GLY A 91 17.84 -0.32 11.15
N LYS A 92 17.02 -0.75 10.19
CA LYS A 92 17.46 -1.56 9.02
C LYS A 92 18.67 -0.97 8.24
N HIS A 93 19.00 0.28 8.45
CA HIS A 93 20.02 1.03 7.70
C HIS A 93 20.88 1.93 8.60
N GLU A 94 21.48 1.35 9.62
CA GLU A 94 22.38 2.06 10.57
C GLU A 94 23.31 3.05 9.87
N GLY A 95 23.26 4.32 10.27
CA GLY A 95 24.21 5.34 9.85
C GLY A 95 24.10 5.80 8.39
N LYS A 96 23.08 5.41 7.65
CA LYS A 96 22.92 5.77 6.25
C LYS A 96 22.05 7.04 6.08
N ASP A 97 22.47 7.89 5.16
CA ASP A 97 21.74 9.11 4.80
C ASP A 97 20.52 8.77 3.94
N MET A 98 19.34 8.92 4.52
CA MET A 98 18.06 8.67 3.85
C MET A 98 17.86 9.46 2.57
N THR A 99 18.45 10.65 2.46
CA THR A 99 18.34 11.46 1.26
C THR A 99 18.93 10.79 0.03
N LYS A 100 19.93 9.93 0.24
CA LYS A 100 20.59 9.18 -0.83
C LYS A 100 19.94 7.83 -1.11
N GLU A 101 19.29 7.24 -0.11
CA GLU A 101 18.80 5.87 -0.19
C GLU A 101 17.30 5.75 -0.44
N ASN A 102 16.50 6.65 0.11
CA ASN A 102 15.08 6.70 -0.13
C ASN A 102 14.56 8.14 -0.24
N PRO A 103 14.77 8.78 -1.39
CA PRO A 103 14.29 10.16 -1.62
C PRO A 103 12.75 10.24 -1.68
N ASP A 104 12.07 9.11 -1.76
CA ASP A 104 10.63 9.06 -1.96
C ASP A 104 9.84 9.35 -0.68
N ILE A 105 10.41 9.03 0.50
CA ILE A 105 9.70 9.21 1.76
C ILE A 105 9.99 10.56 2.40
N PHE A 106 9.13 10.97 3.34
CA PHE A 106 9.29 12.22 4.06
C PHE A 106 10.61 12.28 4.84
N ASN A 107 11.36 13.37 4.64
CA ASN A 107 12.56 13.72 5.39
C ASN A 107 12.48 15.17 5.88
N PRO A 108 12.35 15.43 7.20
CA PRO A 108 12.21 16.77 7.75
C PRO A 108 13.45 17.66 7.62
N ARG A 109 14.60 17.08 7.21
CA ARG A 109 15.87 17.81 7.07
C ARG A 109 16.06 18.47 5.72
N ILE A 110 15.20 18.14 4.75
CA ILE A 110 15.26 18.69 3.39
C ILE A 110 13.91 19.23 2.96
N THR A 111 13.94 20.17 2.04
CA THR A 111 12.73 20.64 1.38
C THR A 111 12.36 19.65 0.27
N GLN A 112 11.14 19.12 0.31
CA GLN A 112 10.60 18.21 -0.69
C GLN A 112 9.29 18.79 -1.24
N ASP A 113 9.16 18.89 -2.56
CA ASP A 113 7.91 19.32 -3.21
C ASP A 113 6.79 18.29 -3.09
N GLY A 114 7.15 17.02 -2.94
CA GLY A 114 6.25 15.91 -2.70
C GLY A 114 6.99 14.69 -2.17
N TYR A 115 6.31 13.84 -1.45
CA TYR A 115 6.85 12.60 -0.89
C TYR A 115 5.77 11.53 -0.74
N ILE A 116 6.18 10.29 -0.63
CA ILE A 116 5.27 9.15 -0.49
C ILE A 116 4.87 8.94 0.96
N SER A 117 3.57 8.83 1.17
CA SER A 117 2.94 8.44 2.42
C SER A 117 1.63 7.69 2.11
N PRO A 118 1.01 6.99 3.06
CA PRO A 118 -0.31 6.39 2.85
C PRO A 118 -1.35 7.36 2.31
N ARG A 119 -1.32 8.62 2.75
CA ARG A 119 -2.23 9.68 2.30
C ARG A 119 -1.95 10.10 0.85
N THR A 120 -0.69 10.30 0.49
CA THR A 120 -0.31 10.74 -0.85
C THR A 120 -0.46 9.62 -1.88
N LEU A 121 -0.32 8.36 -1.47
CA LEU A 121 -0.67 7.20 -2.29
C LEU A 121 -2.17 7.12 -2.60
N HIS A 122 -3.03 7.50 -1.64
CA HIS A 122 -4.47 7.61 -1.89
C HIS A 122 -4.75 8.72 -2.92
N ALA A 123 -4.20 9.91 -2.74
CA ALA A 123 -4.34 10.99 -3.71
C ALA A 123 -3.83 10.59 -5.12
N ALA A 124 -2.70 9.90 -5.21
CA ALA A 124 -2.21 9.37 -6.47
C ALA A 124 -3.16 8.32 -7.09
N SER A 125 -3.83 7.53 -6.26
CA SER A 125 -4.88 6.60 -6.72
C SER A 125 -6.06 7.33 -7.36
N ASP A 126 -6.52 8.44 -6.75
CA ASP A 126 -7.60 9.25 -7.28
C ASP A 126 -7.22 9.86 -8.64
N VAL A 127 -5.98 10.35 -8.76
CA VAL A 127 -5.43 10.84 -10.04
C VAL A 127 -5.45 9.74 -11.10
N LEU A 128 -5.05 8.51 -10.74
CA LEU A 128 -5.05 7.38 -11.69
C LEU A 128 -6.45 6.93 -12.08
N HIS A 129 -7.43 6.98 -11.19
CA HIS A 129 -8.82 6.70 -11.54
C HIS A 129 -9.38 7.69 -12.57
N GLY A 130 -8.93 8.95 -12.51
CA GLY A 130 -9.26 9.98 -13.48
C GLY A 130 -8.36 10.01 -14.73
N SER A 131 -7.40 9.10 -14.87
CA SER A 131 -6.32 9.15 -15.86
C SER A 131 -6.78 9.21 -17.32
N ALA A 132 -7.97 8.67 -17.63
CA ALA A 132 -8.54 8.73 -18.98
C ALA A 132 -8.86 10.16 -19.47
N ALA A 133 -8.97 11.12 -18.56
CA ALA A 133 -9.23 12.53 -18.87
C ALA A 133 -7.94 13.34 -19.09
N PHE A 134 -6.76 12.77 -18.85
CA PHE A 134 -5.48 13.46 -18.89
C PHE A 134 -4.62 12.98 -20.05
N ASP A 135 -3.89 13.89 -20.67
CA ASP A 135 -2.73 13.51 -21.46
C ASP A 135 -1.59 13.02 -20.54
N ARG A 136 -0.56 12.45 -21.13
CA ARG A 136 0.56 11.85 -20.40
C ARG A 136 1.31 12.87 -19.53
N ASP A 137 1.50 14.07 -20.02
CA ASP A 137 2.32 15.08 -19.34
C ASP A 137 1.54 15.68 -18.16
N THR A 138 0.25 15.92 -18.34
CA THR A 138 -0.67 16.35 -17.29
C THR A 138 -0.79 15.27 -16.19
N LEU A 139 -0.92 14.00 -16.57
CA LEU A 139 -0.95 12.90 -15.63
C LEU A 139 0.35 12.80 -14.81
N LEU A 140 1.50 12.91 -15.48
CA LEU A 140 2.81 12.91 -14.82
C LEU A 140 2.93 14.10 -13.86
N ALA A 141 2.54 15.31 -14.28
CA ALA A 141 2.59 16.50 -13.44
C ALA A 141 1.71 16.34 -12.18
N ALA A 142 0.48 15.82 -12.34
CA ALA A 142 -0.42 15.57 -11.21
C ALA A 142 0.16 14.53 -10.23
N LEU A 143 0.75 13.45 -10.72
CA LEU A 143 1.43 12.46 -9.89
C LEU A 143 2.67 13.05 -9.20
N CYS A 144 3.47 13.87 -9.88
CA CYS A 144 4.61 14.55 -9.27
C CYS A 144 4.17 15.45 -8.10
N GLY A 145 3.06 16.16 -8.26
CA GLY A 145 2.48 16.97 -7.18
C GLY A 145 1.99 16.15 -5.98
N ALA A 146 1.51 14.92 -6.23
CA ALA A 146 1.03 14.04 -5.18
C ALA A 146 2.16 13.33 -4.42
N VAL A 147 3.10 12.70 -5.13
CA VAL A 147 4.07 11.74 -4.56
C VAL A 147 5.55 12.09 -4.81
N GLY A 148 5.82 13.25 -5.38
CA GLY A 148 7.16 13.66 -5.79
C GLY A 148 7.58 13.03 -7.12
N VAL A 149 8.66 13.58 -7.70
CA VAL A 149 9.13 13.21 -9.06
C VAL A 149 9.54 11.74 -9.15
N SER A 150 10.32 11.26 -8.18
CA SER A 150 10.80 9.86 -8.16
C SER A 150 9.65 8.88 -7.98
N GLY A 151 8.73 9.14 -7.05
CA GLY A 151 7.53 8.33 -6.83
C GLY A 151 6.64 8.27 -8.07
N ALA A 152 6.40 9.43 -8.70
CA ALA A 152 5.62 9.53 -9.93
C ALA A 152 6.23 8.71 -11.08
N ALA A 153 7.54 8.78 -11.26
CA ALA A 153 8.24 8.00 -12.29
C ALA A 153 8.08 6.49 -12.09
N LYS A 154 8.19 6.01 -10.84
CA LYS A 154 8.00 4.60 -10.48
C LYS A 154 6.55 4.15 -10.70
N ILE A 155 5.57 4.96 -10.29
CA ILE A 155 4.15 4.67 -10.52
C ILE A 155 3.84 4.63 -12.03
N MET A 156 4.35 5.59 -12.81
CA MET A 156 4.17 5.59 -14.26
C MET A 156 4.80 4.38 -14.95
N ALA A 157 5.93 3.87 -14.43
CA ALA A 157 6.52 2.63 -14.93
C ALA A 157 5.60 1.43 -14.68
N VAL A 158 4.99 1.33 -13.51
CA VAL A 158 3.99 0.28 -13.19
C VAL A 158 2.74 0.41 -14.07
N MET A 159 2.27 1.65 -14.32
CA MET A 159 1.12 1.88 -15.21
C MET A 159 1.35 1.39 -16.64
N ARG A 160 2.55 1.53 -17.18
CA ARG A 160 2.89 0.98 -18.50
C ARG A 160 2.77 -0.54 -18.51
N LEU A 161 3.31 -1.20 -17.47
CA LEU A 161 3.19 -2.65 -17.34
C LEU A 161 1.73 -3.09 -17.20
N TYR A 162 0.91 -2.29 -16.50
CA TYR A 162 -0.52 -2.56 -16.33
C TYR A 162 -1.28 -2.57 -17.67
N ASN A 163 -0.93 -1.69 -18.59
CA ASN A 163 -1.55 -1.62 -19.92
C ASN A 163 -1.11 -2.77 -20.85
N ASP A 164 0.00 -3.44 -20.51
CA ASP A 164 0.56 -4.54 -21.30
C ASP A 164 0.10 -5.92 -20.83
N ILE A 165 -0.69 -6.00 -19.74
CA ILE A 165 -1.20 -7.27 -19.22
C ILE A 165 -2.65 -7.52 -19.65
N PRO A 166 -3.05 -8.80 -19.87
CA PRO A 166 -4.42 -9.15 -20.18
C PRO A 166 -5.41 -8.70 -19.10
N ALA A 167 -6.59 -8.25 -19.53
CA ALA A 167 -7.67 -7.92 -18.60
C ALA A 167 -8.11 -9.17 -17.78
N PRO A 168 -8.53 -9.01 -16.52
CA PRO A 168 -8.97 -10.13 -15.68
C PRO A 168 -10.07 -10.96 -16.32
N GLU A 169 -11.00 -10.32 -17.01
CA GLU A 169 -12.13 -10.97 -17.68
C GLU A 169 -11.68 -11.93 -18.79
N GLN A 170 -10.58 -11.62 -19.49
CA GLN A 170 -9.96 -12.51 -20.47
C GLN A 170 -9.36 -13.75 -19.82
N VAL A 171 -8.72 -13.55 -18.66
CA VAL A 171 -8.15 -14.67 -17.89
C VAL A 171 -9.25 -15.55 -17.31
N PHE A 172 -10.31 -14.98 -16.78
CA PHE A 172 -11.44 -15.75 -16.23
C PHE A 172 -12.12 -16.61 -17.31
N ALA A 173 -12.30 -16.05 -18.50
CA ALA A 173 -12.91 -16.75 -19.62
C ALA A 173 -11.99 -17.84 -20.20
N ASN A 174 -10.69 -17.59 -20.32
CA ASN A 174 -9.74 -18.45 -21.03
C ASN A 174 -8.39 -18.57 -20.30
N PRO A 175 -8.35 -19.15 -19.08
CA PRO A 175 -7.14 -19.17 -18.25
C PRO A 175 -5.98 -19.97 -18.89
N ASP A 176 -6.28 -20.96 -19.69
CA ASP A 176 -5.28 -21.86 -20.26
C ASP A 176 -4.63 -21.31 -21.54
N THR A 177 -5.31 -20.40 -22.25
CA THR A 177 -4.86 -19.85 -23.55
C THR A 177 -4.48 -18.37 -23.49
N THR A 178 -4.96 -17.63 -22.49
CA THR A 178 -4.61 -16.20 -22.32
C THR A 178 -3.09 -16.06 -22.20
N PRO A 179 -2.46 -15.17 -23.00
CA PRO A 179 -1.01 -14.98 -23.00
C PRO A 179 -0.46 -14.60 -21.63
N LEU A 180 0.74 -15.10 -21.32
CA LEU A 180 1.52 -14.66 -20.16
C LEU A 180 2.47 -13.52 -20.59
N SER A 181 2.60 -12.49 -19.76
CA SER A 181 3.66 -11.50 -19.97
C SER A 181 5.04 -12.17 -19.79
N VAL A 182 6.01 -11.78 -20.59
CA VAL A 182 7.41 -12.22 -20.43
C VAL A 182 8.10 -11.47 -19.30
N ASN A 183 7.56 -10.32 -18.89
CA ASN A 183 8.11 -9.46 -17.85
C ASN A 183 7.65 -9.94 -16.46
N ALA A 184 8.59 -10.24 -15.58
CA ALA A 184 8.30 -10.72 -14.22
C ALA A 184 7.47 -9.70 -13.39
N ASN A 185 7.77 -8.40 -13.53
CA ASN A 185 7.02 -7.35 -12.82
C ASN A 185 5.57 -7.26 -13.32
N ALA A 186 5.35 -7.42 -14.63
CA ALA A 186 4.01 -7.49 -15.20
C ALA A 186 3.25 -8.74 -14.73
N GLN A 187 3.91 -9.89 -14.62
CA GLN A 187 3.30 -11.09 -14.02
C GLN A 187 2.92 -10.86 -12.56
N ALA A 188 3.79 -10.24 -11.76
CA ALA A 188 3.48 -9.91 -10.35
C ALA A 188 2.27 -8.98 -10.25
N LEU A 189 2.24 -7.93 -11.08
CA LEU A 189 1.11 -7.00 -11.17
C LEU A 189 -0.19 -7.74 -11.52
N GLN A 190 -0.12 -8.66 -12.48
CA GLN A 190 -1.27 -9.45 -12.91
C GLN A 190 -1.77 -10.38 -11.81
N VAL A 191 -0.87 -11.00 -11.03
CA VAL A 191 -1.26 -11.79 -9.85
C VAL A 191 -2.10 -10.96 -8.88
N PHE A 192 -1.66 -9.74 -8.52
CA PHE A 192 -2.43 -8.87 -7.63
C PHE A 192 -3.76 -8.41 -8.23
N GLN A 193 -3.79 -8.11 -9.53
CA GLN A 193 -5.01 -7.72 -10.22
C GLN A 193 -6.05 -8.84 -10.21
N LEU A 194 -5.66 -10.06 -10.58
CA LEU A 194 -6.53 -11.23 -10.63
C LEU A 194 -7.02 -11.62 -9.24
N PHE A 195 -6.12 -11.62 -8.27
CA PHE A 195 -6.44 -11.91 -6.88
C PHE A 195 -7.53 -10.99 -6.32
N LYS A 196 -7.47 -9.69 -6.63
CA LYS A 196 -8.45 -8.70 -6.19
C LYS A 196 -9.82 -8.86 -6.88
N ARG A 197 -9.84 -9.29 -8.15
CA ARG A 197 -11.05 -9.34 -8.99
C ARG A 197 -11.81 -10.66 -8.89
N ALA A 198 -11.17 -11.74 -8.44
CA ALA A 198 -11.82 -13.03 -8.26
C ALA A 198 -12.82 -12.98 -7.09
N THR A 199 -14.10 -13.02 -7.39
CA THR A 199 -15.19 -12.96 -6.40
C THR A 199 -15.95 -14.27 -6.30
N THR A 200 -15.91 -15.09 -7.33
CA THR A 200 -16.59 -16.38 -7.40
C THR A 200 -15.59 -17.55 -7.31
N ARG A 201 -16.10 -18.74 -7.02
CA ARG A 201 -15.28 -19.97 -7.04
C ARG A 201 -14.72 -20.27 -8.43
N ASP A 202 -15.48 -19.99 -9.48
CA ASP A 202 -15.07 -20.22 -10.86
C ASP A 202 -13.98 -19.23 -11.28
N ASP A 203 -14.09 -17.95 -10.90
CA ASP A 203 -13.01 -16.97 -11.08
C ASP A 203 -11.74 -17.44 -10.38
N ALA A 204 -11.86 -17.85 -9.11
CA ALA A 204 -10.72 -18.33 -8.33
C ALA A 204 -10.07 -19.58 -8.98
N ALA A 205 -10.85 -20.52 -9.50
CA ALA A 205 -10.32 -21.66 -10.22
C ALA A 205 -9.59 -21.27 -11.51
N SER A 206 -10.12 -20.28 -12.26
CA SER A 206 -9.48 -19.73 -13.45
C SER A 206 -8.16 -19.02 -13.10
N VAL A 207 -8.13 -18.26 -12.01
CA VAL A 207 -6.89 -17.62 -11.52
C VAL A 207 -5.84 -18.65 -11.17
N VAL A 208 -6.18 -19.71 -10.44
CA VAL A 208 -5.22 -20.77 -10.06
C VAL A 208 -4.64 -21.43 -11.31
N ARG A 209 -5.48 -21.80 -12.30
CA ARG A 209 -5.03 -22.40 -13.56
C ARG A 209 -4.08 -21.46 -14.32
N TYR A 210 -4.41 -20.18 -14.39
CA TYR A 210 -3.58 -19.19 -15.07
C TYR A 210 -2.24 -18.98 -14.36
N VAL A 211 -2.25 -18.82 -13.02
CA VAL A 211 -1.04 -18.58 -12.21
C VAL A 211 -0.10 -19.80 -12.24
N ARG A 212 -0.63 -21.02 -12.30
CA ARG A 212 0.21 -22.24 -12.45
C ARG A 212 1.08 -22.23 -13.71
N ARG A 213 0.73 -21.49 -14.75
CA ARG A 213 1.52 -21.30 -15.97
C ARG A 213 2.63 -20.26 -15.83
N MET A 214 2.60 -19.45 -14.76
CA MET A 214 3.61 -18.43 -14.47
C MET A 214 4.87 -19.06 -13.85
N ARG A 215 5.91 -18.24 -13.67
CA ARG A 215 7.14 -18.63 -12.97
C ARG A 215 6.85 -18.99 -11.52
N THR A 216 7.67 -19.86 -10.94
CA THR A 216 7.52 -20.34 -9.55
C THR A 216 7.49 -19.22 -8.53
N GLU A 217 8.25 -18.15 -8.74
CA GLU A 217 8.26 -16.97 -7.88
C GLU A 217 6.89 -16.30 -7.83
N MET A 218 6.20 -16.22 -8.97
CA MET A 218 4.85 -15.63 -9.05
C MET A 218 3.80 -16.52 -8.37
N GLN A 219 3.94 -17.82 -8.50
CA GLN A 219 3.10 -18.80 -7.78
C GLN A 219 3.28 -18.66 -6.25
N SER A 220 4.52 -18.43 -5.79
CA SER A 220 4.83 -18.20 -4.37
C SER A 220 4.23 -16.89 -3.86
N ILE A 221 4.31 -15.80 -4.63
CA ILE A 221 3.66 -14.52 -4.31
C ILE A 221 2.16 -14.70 -4.20
N PHE A 222 1.53 -15.39 -5.17
CA PHE A 222 0.10 -15.65 -5.15
C PHE A 222 -0.32 -16.47 -3.92
N ARG A 223 0.38 -17.57 -3.64
CA ARG A 223 0.15 -18.39 -2.46
C ARG A 223 0.20 -17.57 -1.18
N HIS A 224 1.27 -16.80 -0.98
CA HIS A 224 1.44 -15.96 0.20
C HIS A 224 0.30 -14.94 0.33
N SER A 225 -0.11 -14.31 -0.77
CA SER A 225 -1.24 -13.38 -0.80
C SER A 225 -2.56 -14.05 -0.38
N VAL A 226 -2.81 -15.28 -0.84
CA VAL A 226 -4.00 -16.06 -0.43
C VAL A 226 -3.95 -16.40 1.05
N GLU A 227 -2.81 -16.88 1.56
CA GLU A 227 -2.65 -17.29 2.96
C GLU A 227 -2.84 -16.13 3.95
N GLN A 228 -2.48 -14.90 3.56
CA GLN A 228 -2.59 -13.70 4.37
C GLN A 228 -3.92 -12.96 4.22
N SER A 229 -4.83 -13.46 3.41
CA SER A 229 -6.08 -12.78 3.08
C SER A 229 -7.32 -13.50 3.64
N ASN A 230 -8.46 -12.80 3.62
CA ASN A 230 -9.77 -13.37 3.88
C ASN A 230 -10.27 -14.31 2.75
N LEU A 231 -9.57 -14.36 1.61
CA LEU A 231 -9.89 -15.24 0.48
C LEU A 231 -9.34 -16.65 0.64
N LYS A 232 -8.65 -16.95 1.73
CA LYS A 232 -8.12 -18.29 2.04
C LYS A 232 -9.19 -19.39 1.94
N THR A 233 -10.42 -19.12 2.37
CA THR A 233 -11.52 -20.06 2.27
C THR A 233 -11.92 -20.31 0.83
N LEU A 234 -11.94 -19.28 -0.01
CA LEU A 234 -12.31 -19.36 -1.42
C LEU A 234 -11.33 -20.24 -2.20
N TYR A 235 -10.03 -19.97 -2.08
CA TYR A 235 -8.97 -20.68 -2.79
C TYR A 235 -8.64 -22.03 -2.17
N GLY A 236 -8.70 -22.16 -0.84
CA GLY A 236 -8.30 -23.36 -0.11
C GLY A 236 -9.13 -24.60 -0.41
N THR A 237 -10.32 -24.45 -0.95
CA THR A 237 -11.19 -25.57 -1.38
C THR A 237 -10.91 -26.07 -2.80
N LEU A 238 -10.04 -25.38 -3.55
CA LEU A 238 -9.72 -25.73 -4.94
C LEU A 238 -8.63 -26.81 -5.00
N ALA A 239 -8.90 -27.91 -5.69
CA ALA A 239 -7.95 -29.00 -5.85
C ALA A 239 -6.63 -28.53 -6.52
N ASP A 240 -6.74 -27.72 -7.56
CA ASP A 240 -5.57 -27.16 -8.26
C ASP A 240 -4.71 -26.26 -7.37
N PHE A 241 -5.32 -25.54 -6.43
CA PHE A 241 -4.58 -24.75 -5.45
C PHE A 241 -3.83 -25.65 -4.46
N GLN A 242 -4.46 -26.74 -4.01
CA GLN A 242 -3.82 -27.73 -3.14
C GLN A 242 -2.62 -28.40 -3.82
N VAL A 243 -2.73 -28.73 -5.10
CA VAL A 243 -1.61 -29.24 -5.90
C VAL A 243 -0.48 -28.21 -5.98
N MET A 244 -0.80 -26.94 -6.26
CA MET A 244 0.18 -25.88 -6.32
C MET A 244 0.89 -25.68 -4.96
N LEU A 245 0.20 -25.87 -3.83
CA LEU A 245 0.80 -25.81 -2.50
C LEU A 245 1.79 -26.96 -2.26
N GLN A 246 1.53 -28.14 -2.80
CA GLN A 246 2.42 -29.30 -2.70
C GLN A 246 3.66 -29.13 -3.57
N ASP A 247 3.49 -28.72 -4.82
CA ASP A 247 4.57 -28.51 -5.79
C ASP A 247 5.58 -27.45 -5.32
N ASN A 248 5.11 -26.41 -4.63
CA ASN A 248 5.95 -25.31 -4.14
C ASN A 248 6.60 -25.57 -2.76
N ARG A 249 6.28 -26.67 -2.06
CA ARG A 249 6.95 -27.06 -0.79
C ARG A 249 8.39 -27.51 -0.98
N LEU A 250 8.80 -27.81 -2.19
CA LEU A 250 10.17 -28.26 -2.51
C LEU A 250 11.18 -27.10 -2.60
N PHE A 251 10.75 -25.85 -2.44
CA PHE A 251 11.58 -24.65 -2.62
C PHE A 251 11.69 -23.76 -1.35
N ILE A 252 11.40 -24.31 -0.16
CA ILE A 252 11.59 -23.62 1.12
C ILE A 252 12.72 -24.27 1.92
#